data_173531c6d976af08c80510769b3b93ca
#
_entry.id   173531c6d976af08c80510769b3b93ca
#
_cell.length_a   1.000
_cell.length_b   1.000
_cell.length_c   1.000
_cell.angle_alpha   90.00
_cell.angle_beta   90.00
_cell.angle_gamma   90.00
#
_symmetry.space_group_name_H-M   'P 1'
#
loop_
_entity.id
_entity.type
_entity.pdbx_description
1 polymer ?
#
loop_
_entity_poly.entity_id
_entity_poly.type
_entity_poly.pdbx_seq_one_letter_code
_entity_poly.pdbx_strand_id
1 'polypeptide(L)'
;MTVESTVQLLPIPAPAASKFGVEIKGLDLANLSDDDFKIIEKALYEHQVVLFKNQQSLSPYHQYQLNHRFSPYSTVYGHSNNTKKTASILHPDLKTLPNQPQVQLIGNGFVPEYEGLQNAQLKHPHHKTFHKTAIPDEEDLDFTRFYRWHIDAALYGANMQPPKVTTLMAVKVPGGRRQVLRYDDGTDDKLDVSLGTTAFVSGEKSYEILSDEAKEFARTTKVEYAPHPYIWMSKAKSLPTGLGLFSDDLELPESELPEVAESDIQVHPICWKNPVTGNLALQIHPSAVRKLHLRDGSVIDDVAKVRDIVYGLLRPGIAPELVYAHDWEEGDMVLFHNRGVLHTVCGAFAPEEVRMFRQCNLADTEAPAGPDA
;
A
#
# COMPACT_ATOMS: atom_id res chain seq x y z
N MET A 1 3.14 -29.17 -31.70
CA MET A 1 2.66 -29.65 -30.40
C MET A 1 2.70 -28.43 -29.46
N THR A 2 1.57 -27.78 -29.29
CA THR A 2 1.39 -26.77 -28.25
C THR A 2 1.39 -27.50 -26.92
N VAL A 3 2.41 -27.34 -26.12
CA VAL A 3 2.41 -27.76 -24.71
C VAL A 3 1.38 -26.84 -24.05
N GLU A 4 0.21 -27.37 -23.72
CA GLU A 4 -0.71 -26.66 -22.83
C GLU A 4 0.05 -26.41 -21.53
N SER A 5 0.43 -25.18 -21.28
CA SER A 5 1.04 -24.74 -20.03
C SER A 5 -0.03 -24.87 -18.95
N THR A 6 0.08 -25.90 -18.13
CA THR A 6 -0.86 -26.11 -17.02
C THR A 6 -0.64 -24.99 -16.00
N VAL A 7 -1.68 -24.20 -15.72
CA VAL A 7 -1.62 -23.16 -14.69
C VAL A 7 -1.35 -23.80 -13.34
N GLN A 8 -0.39 -23.28 -12.60
CA GLN A 8 0.01 -23.78 -11.29
C GLN A 8 -0.05 -22.66 -10.26
N LEU A 9 -0.59 -22.97 -9.10
CA LEU A 9 -0.58 -22.10 -7.92
C LEU A 9 0.42 -22.70 -6.90
N LEU A 10 1.45 -21.94 -6.58
CA LEU A 10 2.52 -22.36 -5.67
C LEU A 10 2.60 -21.42 -4.48
N PRO A 11 2.84 -21.91 -3.25
CA PRO A 11 3.01 -21.04 -2.09
C PRO A 11 4.25 -20.14 -2.30
N ILE A 12 4.14 -18.87 -1.90
CA ILE A 12 5.30 -17.97 -1.80
C ILE A 12 5.97 -18.13 -0.43
N PRO A 13 7.24 -17.67 -0.26
CA PRO A 13 7.96 -17.76 1.00
C PRO A 13 7.46 -16.74 2.05
N ALA A 14 6.14 -16.62 2.22
CA ALA A 14 5.53 -15.81 3.26
C ALA A 14 5.59 -16.52 4.61
N PRO A 15 5.63 -15.80 5.75
CA PRO A 15 5.54 -16.41 7.05
C PRO A 15 4.25 -17.23 7.18
N ALA A 16 4.35 -18.46 7.71
CA ALA A 16 3.21 -19.36 7.85
C ALA A 16 2.05 -18.75 8.65
N ALA A 17 2.37 -17.90 9.62
CA ALA A 17 1.39 -17.19 10.43
C ALA A 17 0.58 -16.14 9.65
N SER A 18 1.11 -15.60 8.54
CA SER A 18 0.41 -14.61 7.71
C SER A 18 -0.73 -15.23 6.90
N LYS A 19 -0.63 -16.52 6.56
CA LYS A 19 -1.62 -17.29 5.78
C LYS A 19 -1.97 -16.66 4.42
N PHE A 20 -1.06 -15.91 3.79
CA PHE A 20 -1.33 -15.29 2.50
C PHE A 20 -0.16 -15.37 1.54
N GLY A 21 -0.50 -15.19 0.26
CA GLY A 21 0.44 -15.15 -0.85
C GLY A 21 0.51 -16.43 -1.68
N VAL A 22 0.51 -16.27 -2.99
CA VAL A 22 0.62 -17.37 -3.97
C VAL A 22 1.37 -16.91 -5.21
N GLU A 23 2.22 -17.76 -5.79
CA GLU A 23 2.79 -17.57 -7.12
C GLU A 23 1.91 -18.27 -8.16
N ILE A 24 1.55 -17.58 -9.25
CA ILE A 24 0.88 -18.18 -10.40
C ILE A 24 1.89 -18.35 -11.54
N LYS A 25 1.99 -19.57 -12.06
CA LYS A 25 2.80 -19.91 -13.25
C LYS A 25 1.90 -20.38 -14.40
N GLY A 26 2.40 -20.21 -15.61
CA GLY A 26 1.77 -20.76 -16.82
C GLY A 26 0.73 -19.85 -17.47
N LEU A 27 0.59 -18.59 -17.02
CA LEU A 27 -0.25 -17.57 -17.65
C LEU A 27 0.58 -16.61 -18.49
N ASP A 28 0.04 -16.20 -19.63
CA ASP A 28 0.54 -15.08 -20.44
C ASP A 28 -0.25 -13.82 -20.10
N LEU A 29 0.33 -12.95 -19.28
CA LEU A 29 -0.33 -11.72 -18.83
C LEU A 29 -0.57 -10.69 -19.95
N ALA A 30 0.10 -10.84 -21.10
CA ALA A 30 -0.13 -10.01 -22.26
C ALA A 30 -1.34 -10.45 -23.09
N ASN A 31 -1.80 -11.71 -22.94
CA ASN A 31 -2.88 -12.31 -23.72
C ASN A 31 -3.86 -13.09 -22.82
N LEU A 32 -4.28 -12.49 -21.71
CA LEU A 32 -5.19 -13.13 -20.75
C LEU A 32 -6.58 -13.38 -21.34
N SER A 33 -7.02 -14.64 -21.34
CA SER A 33 -8.41 -15.01 -21.57
C SER A 33 -9.29 -14.64 -20.36
N ASP A 34 -10.61 -14.74 -20.51
CA ASP A 34 -11.54 -14.54 -19.39
C ASP A 34 -11.42 -15.63 -18.34
N ASP A 35 -11.08 -16.85 -18.74
CA ASP A 35 -10.88 -17.94 -17.79
C ASP A 35 -9.56 -17.81 -17.03
N ASP A 36 -8.48 -17.35 -17.68
CA ASP A 36 -7.24 -17.01 -16.99
C ASP A 36 -7.46 -15.89 -15.96
N PHE A 37 -8.24 -14.87 -16.32
CA PHE A 37 -8.55 -13.78 -15.39
C PHE A 37 -9.33 -14.27 -14.18
N LYS A 38 -10.31 -15.17 -14.34
CA LYS A 38 -11.05 -15.77 -13.21
C LYS A 38 -10.11 -16.52 -12.26
N ILE A 39 -9.07 -17.20 -12.79
CA ILE A 39 -8.06 -17.86 -11.94
C ILE A 39 -7.30 -16.82 -11.12
N ILE A 40 -6.85 -15.72 -11.76
CA ILE A 40 -6.13 -14.62 -11.09
C ILE A 40 -7.04 -13.98 -10.03
N GLU A 41 -8.28 -13.65 -10.40
CA GLU A 41 -9.25 -12.99 -9.51
C GLU A 41 -9.52 -13.86 -8.27
N LYS A 42 -9.82 -15.14 -8.47
CA LYS A 42 -10.03 -16.09 -7.37
C LYS A 42 -8.79 -16.18 -6.47
N ALA A 43 -7.61 -16.37 -7.06
CA ALA A 43 -6.36 -16.47 -6.31
C ALA A 43 -6.07 -15.19 -5.51
N LEU A 44 -6.34 -14.01 -6.09
CA LEU A 44 -6.14 -12.75 -5.41
C LEU A 44 -7.03 -12.60 -4.18
N TYR A 45 -8.32 -12.90 -4.28
CA TYR A 45 -9.23 -12.76 -3.16
C TYR A 45 -9.04 -13.85 -2.08
N GLU A 46 -8.60 -15.05 -2.47
CA GLU A 46 -8.30 -16.13 -1.51
C GLU A 46 -6.94 -15.95 -0.82
N HIS A 47 -5.93 -15.40 -1.54
CA HIS A 47 -4.55 -15.31 -1.03
C HIS A 47 -4.07 -13.87 -0.79
N GLN A 48 -4.81 -12.85 -1.19
CA GLN A 48 -4.57 -11.41 -1.02
C GLN A 48 -3.32 -10.86 -1.74
N VAL A 49 -2.29 -11.67 -1.97
CA VAL A 49 -1.06 -11.33 -2.70
C VAL A 49 -0.80 -12.41 -3.74
N VAL A 50 -0.64 -12.01 -5.00
CA VAL A 50 -0.30 -12.90 -6.12
C VAL A 50 1.00 -12.45 -6.76
N LEU A 51 1.95 -13.37 -6.86
CA LEU A 51 3.24 -13.15 -7.50
C LEU A 51 3.26 -13.78 -8.91
N PHE A 52 3.72 -13.01 -9.87
CA PHE A 52 4.08 -13.47 -11.20
C PHE A 52 5.57 -13.20 -11.43
N LYS A 53 6.36 -14.25 -11.68
CA LYS A 53 7.79 -14.13 -11.96
C LYS A 53 8.07 -13.99 -13.45
N ASN A 54 9.25 -13.44 -13.79
CA ASN A 54 9.76 -13.36 -15.16
C ASN A 54 8.87 -12.52 -16.12
N GLN A 55 8.34 -11.40 -15.64
CA GLN A 55 7.46 -10.50 -16.42
C GLN A 55 8.21 -9.33 -17.07
N GLN A 56 9.51 -9.45 -17.37
CA GLN A 56 10.33 -8.36 -17.93
C GLN A 56 9.78 -7.80 -19.25
N SER A 57 9.13 -8.64 -20.05
CA SER A 57 8.54 -8.25 -21.34
C SER A 57 7.13 -7.67 -21.24
N LEU A 58 6.50 -7.70 -20.06
CA LEU A 58 5.15 -7.16 -19.89
C LEU A 58 5.16 -5.64 -20.05
N SER A 59 4.39 -5.13 -21.00
CA SER A 59 4.32 -3.68 -21.24
C SER A 59 3.49 -2.97 -20.16
N PRO A 60 3.68 -1.64 -19.98
CA PRO A 60 2.82 -0.84 -19.09
C PRO A 60 1.34 -0.92 -19.46
N TYR A 61 1.03 -1.03 -20.75
CA TYR A 61 -0.34 -1.20 -21.25
C TYR A 61 -0.97 -2.50 -20.72
N HIS A 62 -0.28 -3.64 -20.78
CA HIS A 62 -0.82 -4.90 -20.29
C HIS A 62 -0.92 -4.92 -18.75
N GLN A 63 0.00 -4.28 -18.04
CA GLN A 63 -0.12 -4.06 -16.61
C GLN A 63 -1.37 -3.24 -16.26
N TYR A 64 -1.65 -2.16 -17.01
CA TYR A 64 -2.88 -1.38 -16.88
C TYR A 64 -4.11 -2.22 -17.19
N GLN A 65 -4.11 -3.00 -18.29
CA GLN A 65 -5.24 -3.85 -18.68
C GLN A 65 -5.61 -4.85 -17.59
N LEU A 66 -4.63 -5.46 -16.92
CA LEU A 66 -4.89 -6.35 -15.79
C LEU A 66 -5.61 -5.61 -14.64
N ASN A 67 -5.14 -4.42 -14.25
CA ASN A 67 -5.81 -3.62 -13.22
C ASN A 67 -7.22 -3.19 -13.64
N HIS A 68 -7.39 -2.79 -14.91
CA HIS A 68 -8.66 -2.33 -15.46
C HIS A 68 -9.74 -3.44 -15.45
N ARG A 69 -9.36 -4.71 -15.57
CA ARG A 69 -10.32 -5.83 -15.46
C ARG A 69 -10.99 -5.91 -14.08
N PHE A 70 -10.31 -5.50 -13.01
CA PHE A 70 -10.89 -5.42 -11.65
C PHE A 70 -11.78 -4.20 -11.45
N SER A 71 -11.52 -3.11 -12.17
CA SER A 71 -12.25 -1.84 -12.07
C SER A 71 -12.55 -1.28 -13.46
N PRO A 72 -13.42 -1.91 -14.26
CA PRO A 72 -13.60 -1.60 -15.69
C PRO A 72 -14.23 -0.21 -15.96
N TYR A 73 -14.79 0.42 -14.94
CA TYR A 73 -15.37 1.77 -15.05
C TYR A 73 -14.39 2.88 -14.64
N SER A 74 -13.18 2.51 -14.23
CA SER A 74 -12.16 3.46 -13.77
C SER A 74 -11.00 3.57 -14.76
N THR A 75 -10.60 4.83 -15.00
CA THR A 75 -9.45 5.16 -15.84
C THR A 75 -8.48 6.11 -15.14
N VAL A 76 -8.77 6.45 -13.88
CA VAL A 76 -8.01 7.44 -13.10
C VAL A 76 -7.07 6.73 -12.14
N TYR A 77 -5.81 7.18 -12.08
CA TYR A 77 -4.86 6.69 -11.09
C TYR A 77 -5.36 6.92 -9.66
N GLY A 78 -5.21 5.93 -8.79
CA GLY A 78 -5.84 5.88 -7.48
C GLY A 78 -5.49 7.01 -6.49
N HIS A 79 -4.38 7.71 -6.71
CA HIS A 79 -4.01 8.89 -5.93
C HIS A 79 -4.29 10.22 -6.65
N SER A 80 -4.99 10.19 -7.79
CA SER A 80 -5.21 11.31 -8.70
C SER A 80 -3.92 11.83 -9.39
N ASN A 81 -4.07 12.21 -10.65
CA ASN A 81 -3.00 12.88 -11.42
C ASN A 81 -3.00 14.41 -11.19
N ASN A 82 -3.81 14.92 -10.27
CA ASN A 82 -3.99 16.35 -10.07
C ASN A 82 -2.84 16.92 -9.22
N THR A 83 -1.63 16.84 -9.73
CA THR A 83 -0.41 17.37 -9.13
C THR A 83 -0.28 18.86 -9.41
N LYS A 84 -1.20 19.70 -8.89
CA LYS A 84 -0.78 21.06 -8.58
C LYS A 84 0.36 20.89 -7.56
N LYS A 85 1.47 21.63 -7.76
CA LYS A 85 2.66 21.67 -6.88
C LYS A 85 2.30 22.16 -5.48
N THR A 86 1.52 21.41 -4.75
CA THR A 86 1.16 21.66 -3.36
C THR A 86 2.08 20.82 -2.48
N ALA A 87 2.34 21.29 -1.27
CA ALA A 87 3.14 20.60 -0.27
C ALA A 87 2.46 19.27 0.14
N SER A 88 2.60 18.24 -0.68
CA SER A 88 2.05 16.89 -0.45
C SER A 88 3.17 15.92 -0.10
N ILE A 89 2.91 14.98 0.80
CA ILE A 89 3.83 13.86 1.07
C ILE A 89 3.75 12.75 0.00
N LEU A 90 2.72 12.77 -0.85
CA LEU A 90 2.77 11.99 -2.08
C LEU A 90 3.92 12.55 -2.90
N HIS A 91 4.79 11.69 -3.36
CA HIS A 91 5.99 12.09 -4.08
C HIS A 91 5.66 13.13 -5.15
N PRO A 92 6.17 14.36 -5.04
CA PRO A 92 6.12 15.33 -6.14
C PRO A 92 6.86 14.81 -7.37
N ASP A 93 7.62 13.73 -7.20
CA ASP A 93 8.46 13.06 -8.18
C ASP A 93 7.84 11.77 -8.73
N LEU A 94 6.55 11.48 -8.48
CA LEU A 94 5.85 10.42 -9.21
C LEU A 94 5.99 10.67 -10.71
N LYS A 95 6.61 9.73 -11.40
CA LYS A 95 6.85 9.85 -12.84
C LYS A 95 5.76 9.07 -13.56
N THR A 96 4.76 9.81 -14.04
CA THR A 96 3.72 9.27 -14.92
C THR A 96 4.33 8.84 -16.24
N LEU A 97 4.09 7.63 -16.70
CA LEU A 97 4.54 7.19 -18.02
C LEU A 97 3.76 7.91 -19.11
N PRO A 98 4.42 8.61 -20.07
CA PRO A 98 3.73 9.40 -21.08
C PRO A 98 2.77 8.59 -21.95
N ASN A 99 3.13 7.34 -22.29
CA ASN A 99 2.36 6.48 -23.17
C ASN A 99 1.28 5.66 -22.40
N GLN A 100 1.34 5.60 -21.08
CA GLN A 100 0.38 4.91 -20.22
C GLN A 100 0.21 5.66 -18.88
N PRO A 101 -0.58 6.75 -18.85
CA PRO A 101 -0.65 7.66 -17.68
C PRO A 101 -1.16 7.03 -16.37
N GLN A 102 -1.81 5.88 -16.44
CA GLN A 102 -2.26 5.13 -15.27
C GLN A 102 -1.13 4.37 -14.58
N VAL A 103 0.02 4.23 -15.24
CA VAL A 103 1.22 3.58 -14.67
C VAL A 103 2.22 4.64 -14.25
N GLN A 104 2.67 4.53 -13.01
CA GLN A 104 3.67 5.43 -12.42
C GLN A 104 5.01 4.70 -12.30
N LEU A 105 6.10 5.41 -12.56
CA LEU A 105 7.45 4.95 -12.29
C LEU A 105 7.88 5.50 -10.93
N ILE A 106 8.23 4.59 -10.01
CA ILE A 106 8.61 4.91 -8.63
C ILE A 106 9.93 4.22 -8.28
N GLY A 107 10.66 4.76 -7.33
CA GLY A 107 11.90 4.14 -6.85
C GLY A 107 12.98 5.13 -6.45
N ASN A 108 14.24 4.76 -6.68
CA ASN A 108 15.44 5.52 -6.36
C ASN A 108 16.44 5.50 -7.52
N GLY A 109 17.12 6.63 -7.75
CA GLY A 109 18.18 6.72 -8.74
C GLY A 109 17.80 7.43 -10.03
N PHE A 110 18.78 7.59 -10.92
CA PHE A 110 18.61 8.28 -12.20
C PHE A 110 18.22 7.30 -13.29
N VAL A 111 17.21 7.66 -14.07
CA VAL A 111 16.70 6.90 -15.22
C VAL A 111 16.89 7.74 -16.48
N PRO A 112 17.87 7.39 -17.33
CA PRO A 112 18.15 8.14 -18.56
C PRO A 112 16.95 8.12 -19.51
N GLU A 113 16.40 6.94 -19.74
CA GLU A 113 15.25 6.73 -20.61
C GLU A 113 14.44 5.50 -20.16
N TYR A 114 13.11 5.63 -20.13
CA TYR A 114 12.20 4.51 -19.89
C TYR A 114 10.77 4.87 -20.34
N GLU A 115 10.20 4.08 -21.27
CA GLU A 115 8.79 4.17 -21.70
C GLU A 115 8.34 5.61 -22.02
N GLY A 116 9.20 6.37 -22.71
CA GLY A 116 8.95 7.77 -23.09
C GLY A 116 9.36 8.81 -22.03
N LEU A 117 9.70 8.41 -20.83
CA LEU A 117 10.35 9.29 -19.87
C LEU A 117 11.81 9.50 -20.23
N GLN A 118 12.29 10.72 -20.10
CA GLN A 118 13.68 11.11 -20.37
C GLN A 118 14.26 11.80 -19.13
N ASN A 119 15.48 11.44 -18.76
CA ASN A 119 16.25 12.07 -17.68
C ASN A 119 15.45 12.20 -16.37
N ALA A 120 14.77 11.11 -15.96
CA ALA A 120 13.95 11.11 -14.76
C ALA A 120 14.79 10.81 -13.52
N GLN A 121 14.73 11.68 -12.50
CA GLN A 121 15.27 11.40 -11.18
C GLN A 121 14.17 10.78 -10.32
N LEU A 122 14.39 9.55 -9.86
CA LEU A 122 13.52 8.89 -8.88
C LEU A 122 14.08 9.14 -7.48
N LYS A 123 13.17 9.36 -6.52
CA LYS A 123 13.51 9.57 -5.12
C LYS A 123 12.70 8.63 -4.25
N HIS A 124 13.39 7.74 -3.58
CA HIS A 124 12.78 6.85 -2.60
C HIS A 124 12.50 7.61 -1.29
N PRO A 125 11.33 7.40 -0.66
CA PRO A 125 11.08 7.94 0.66
C PRO A 125 12.08 7.39 1.68
N HIS A 126 12.74 8.29 2.40
CA HIS A 126 13.73 7.94 3.41
C HIS A 126 13.15 8.14 4.82
N HIS A 127 13.46 7.26 5.78
CA HIS A 127 12.99 7.39 7.16
C HIS A 127 13.32 8.77 7.77
N LYS A 128 14.48 9.38 7.46
CA LYS A 128 14.86 10.71 7.95
C LYS A 128 13.92 11.84 7.52
N THR A 129 13.17 11.66 6.43
CA THR A 129 12.26 12.71 5.93
C THR A 129 10.90 12.68 6.62
N PHE A 130 10.44 11.51 7.04
CA PHE A 130 9.08 11.33 7.56
C PHE A 130 9.02 10.93 9.04
N HIS A 131 9.96 10.11 9.54
CA HIS A 131 9.94 9.69 10.95
C HIS A 131 10.41 10.80 11.88
N LYS A 132 9.80 10.86 13.08
CA LYS A 132 10.24 11.78 14.15
C LYS A 132 11.61 11.36 14.69
N THR A 133 11.78 10.04 14.89
CA THR A 133 13.06 9.47 15.33
C THR A 133 13.70 8.72 14.17
N ALA A 134 14.71 9.33 13.57
CA ALA A 134 15.50 8.71 12.51
C ALA A 134 16.48 7.67 13.08
N ILE A 135 16.93 6.76 12.21
CA ILE A 135 18.10 5.93 12.50
C ILE A 135 19.34 6.86 12.57
N PRO A 136 20.26 6.68 13.54
CA PRO A 136 21.49 7.45 13.63
C PRO A 136 22.32 7.33 12.34
N ASP A 137 23.09 8.37 12.02
CA ASP A 137 23.88 8.42 10.76
C ASP A 137 24.92 7.30 10.65
N GLU A 138 25.49 6.87 11.79
CA GLU A 138 26.45 5.78 11.87
C GLU A 138 25.85 4.40 11.64
N GLU A 139 24.53 4.26 11.78
CA GLU A 139 23.79 3.02 11.56
C GLU A 139 22.97 3.04 10.26
N ASP A 140 22.92 4.20 9.59
CA ASP A 140 22.16 4.36 8.35
C ASP A 140 22.70 3.42 7.27
N LEU A 141 21.85 2.94 6.39
CA LEU A 141 22.09 1.90 5.41
C LEU A 141 22.11 0.46 5.97
N ASP A 142 22.62 0.20 7.16
CA ASP A 142 22.58 -1.14 7.80
C ASP A 142 21.21 -1.37 8.46
N PHE A 143 20.65 -0.31 9.04
CA PHE A 143 19.34 -0.32 9.66
C PHE A 143 18.37 0.59 8.90
N THR A 144 17.09 0.24 8.97
CA THR A 144 16.01 1.03 8.36
C THR A 144 14.72 0.93 9.16
N ARG A 145 13.68 1.59 8.68
CA ARG A 145 12.32 1.56 9.22
C ARG A 145 11.32 1.23 8.12
N PHE A 146 10.13 0.74 8.50
CA PHE A 146 8.97 0.84 7.62
C PHE A 146 8.68 2.30 7.35
N TYR A 147 8.57 2.68 6.07
CA TYR A 147 8.36 4.08 5.76
C TYR A 147 6.98 4.56 6.25
N ARG A 148 5.93 3.91 5.78
CA ARG A 148 4.54 4.22 6.15
C ARG A 148 3.63 3.08 5.73
N TRP A 149 2.99 2.42 6.68
CA TRP A 149 1.93 1.48 6.39
C TRP A 149 0.71 2.21 5.84
N HIS A 150 0.15 1.75 4.73
CA HIS A 150 -0.92 2.43 4.05
C HIS A 150 -1.75 1.52 3.15
N ILE A 151 -2.86 2.07 2.68
CA ILE A 151 -3.68 1.61 1.57
C ILE A 151 -3.40 2.56 0.41
N ASP A 152 -3.28 2.09 -0.81
CA ASP A 152 -3.25 2.96 -1.99
C ASP A 152 -4.64 3.58 -2.18
N ALA A 153 -4.77 4.87 -1.92
CA ALA A 153 -6.03 5.60 -2.10
C ALA A 153 -5.80 7.11 -1.98
N ALA A 154 -6.62 7.91 -2.65
CA ALA A 154 -6.65 9.36 -2.45
C ALA A 154 -7.25 9.72 -1.08
N LEU A 155 -8.22 8.94 -0.59
CA LEU A 155 -8.95 9.13 0.67
C LEU A 155 -9.69 10.47 0.78
N TYR A 156 -9.89 11.12 -0.33
CA TYR A 156 -10.62 12.36 -0.49
C TYR A 156 -11.15 12.46 -1.92
N GLY A 157 -12.41 12.91 -2.07
CA GLY A 157 -13.12 12.97 -3.34
C GLY A 157 -14.17 11.87 -3.49
N ALA A 158 -15.41 12.25 -3.77
CA ALA A 158 -16.56 11.33 -3.81
C ALA A 158 -16.39 10.19 -4.82
N ASN A 159 -15.71 10.45 -5.95
CA ASN A 159 -15.48 9.47 -7.03
C ASN A 159 -14.06 8.88 -7.02
N MET A 160 -13.32 9.02 -5.92
CA MET A 160 -11.94 8.56 -5.74
C MET A 160 -11.85 7.49 -4.66
N GLN A 161 -12.73 6.50 -4.74
CA GLN A 161 -12.76 5.41 -3.77
C GLN A 161 -11.47 4.56 -3.83
N PRO A 162 -11.08 3.92 -2.71
CA PRO A 162 -9.87 3.10 -2.67
C PRO A 162 -9.84 2.07 -3.79
N PRO A 163 -8.74 1.95 -4.56
CA PRO A 163 -8.55 0.90 -5.56
C PRO A 163 -8.85 -0.50 -5.01
N LYS A 164 -9.44 -1.37 -5.83
CA LYS A 164 -9.62 -2.79 -5.47
C LYS A 164 -8.28 -3.50 -5.41
N VAL A 165 -7.42 -3.19 -6.39
CA VAL A 165 -6.12 -3.86 -6.56
C VAL A 165 -5.02 -2.86 -6.90
N THR A 166 -3.78 -3.25 -6.58
CA THR A 166 -2.57 -2.60 -7.07
C THR A 166 -1.63 -3.64 -7.67
N THR A 167 -0.97 -3.30 -8.76
CA THR A 167 0.18 -4.03 -9.28
C THR A 167 1.47 -3.25 -9.09
N LEU A 168 2.48 -3.93 -8.58
CA LEU A 168 3.87 -3.46 -8.55
C LEU A 168 4.71 -4.38 -9.42
N MET A 169 5.51 -3.81 -10.33
CA MET A 169 6.41 -4.55 -11.21
C MET A 169 7.84 -4.09 -11.02
N ALA A 170 8.73 -5.00 -10.68
CA ALA A 170 10.15 -4.74 -10.55
C ALA A 170 10.82 -4.65 -11.92
N VAL A 171 11.26 -3.45 -12.30
CA VAL A 171 12.02 -3.21 -13.53
C VAL A 171 13.52 -3.27 -13.26
N LYS A 172 13.95 -2.68 -12.14
CA LYS A 172 15.31 -2.77 -11.63
C LYS A 172 15.29 -2.86 -10.11
N VAL A 173 16.06 -3.81 -9.61
CA VAL A 173 16.19 -4.09 -8.17
C VAL A 173 17.62 -3.85 -7.74
N PRO A 174 17.87 -3.07 -6.66
CA PRO A 174 19.22 -2.95 -6.13
C PRO A 174 19.65 -4.29 -5.53
N GLY A 175 20.83 -4.74 -5.93
CA GLY A 175 21.37 -6.02 -5.44
C GLY A 175 22.28 -5.86 -4.23
N GLY A 176 22.58 -6.96 -3.57
CA GLY A 176 23.71 -7.15 -2.69
C GLY A 176 23.36 -7.17 -1.21
N ARG A 177 23.31 -6.04 -0.53
CA ARG A 177 23.17 -6.00 0.93
C ARG A 177 21.73 -6.20 1.40
N ARG A 178 21.59 -6.68 2.63
CA ARG A 178 20.33 -6.68 3.37
C ARG A 178 20.37 -5.57 4.43
N GLN A 179 19.23 -5.26 4.99
CA GLN A 179 19.07 -4.28 6.07
C GLN A 179 18.25 -4.88 7.21
N VAL A 180 18.53 -4.43 8.43
CA VAL A 180 17.71 -4.75 9.59
C VAL A 180 16.69 -3.63 9.81
N LEU A 181 15.43 -3.98 9.68
CA LEU A 181 14.33 -3.09 9.99
C LEU A 181 14.04 -3.15 11.49
N ARG A 182 14.04 -2.00 12.16
CA ARG A 182 13.78 -1.86 13.60
C ARG A 182 12.43 -1.21 13.85
N TYR A 183 11.69 -1.74 14.80
CA TYR A 183 10.40 -1.17 15.21
C TYR A 183 10.58 -0.01 16.18
N ASP A 184 11.51 -0.11 17.12
CA ASP A 184 11.88 0.92 18.11
C ASP A 184 10.65 1.55 18.83
N ASP A 185 9.68 0.72 19.16
CA ASP A 185 8.42 1.08 19.81
C ASP A 185 8.34 0.57 21.26
N GLY A 186 9.48 0.19 21.81
CA GLY A 186 9.59 -0.41 23.14
C GLY A 186 9.59 -1.94 23.14
N THR A 187 9.41 -2.56 21.96
CA THR A 187 9.67 -3.98 21.73
C THR A 187 11.08 -4.17 21.15
N ASP A 188 11.57 -5.40 21.18
CA ASP A 188 12.82 -5.79 20.50
C ASP A 188 12.57 -6.29 19.07
N ASP A 189 11.39 -6.01 18.51
CA ASP A 189 10.97 -6.46 17.20
C ASP A 189 11.90 -5.94 16.09
N LYS A 190 12.37 -6.87 15.25
CA LYS A 190 13.26 -6.63 14.12
C LYS A 190 12.89 -7.54 12.96
N LEU A 191 13.21 -7.11 11.74
CA LEU A 191 13.02 -7.90 10.55
C LEU A 191 14.21 -7.71 9.62
N ASP A 192 14.85 -8.81 9.19
CA ASP A 192 15.87 -8.77 8.14
C ASP A 192 15.19 -8.71 6.78
N VAL A 193 15.53 -7.72 5.96
CA VAL A 193 14.88 -7.47 4.67
C VAL A 193 15.92 -7.26 3.57
N SER A 194 15.59 -7.66 2.35
CA SER A 194 16.36 -7.28 1.17
C SER A 194 16.23 -5.78 0.90
N LEU A 195 17.21 -5.20 0.26
CA LEU A 195 17.17 -3.80 -0.13
C LEU A 195 16.05 -3.57 -1.16
N GLY A 196 15.20 -2.58 -0.90
CA GLY A 196 14.08 -2.25 -1.79
C GLY A 196 12.82 -3.08 -1.58
N THR A 197 12.76 -3.88 -0.54
CA THR A 197 11.59 -4.67 -0.13
C THR A 197 10.31 -3.84 -0.08
N THR A 198 9.21 -4.46 -0.49
CA THR A 198 7.85 -4.05 -0.10
C THR A 198 7.32 -5.05 0.91
N ALA A 199 6.86 -4.56 2.05
CA ALA A 199 6.27 -5.37 3.10
C ALA A 199 4.74 -5.31 3.04
N PHE A 200 4.10 -6.46 3.28
CA PHE A 200 2.66 -6.65 3.28
C PHE A 200 2.19 -7.32 4.57
N VAL A 201 1.01 -6.93 5.04
CA VAL A 201 0.30 -7.63 6.13
C VAL A 201 -1.16 -7.84 5.75
N SER A 202 -1.68 -9.01 6.12
CA SER A 202 -3.08 -9.37 5.87
C SER A 202 -4.01 -8.63 6.83
N GLY A 203 -4.94 -7.84 6.27
CA GLY A 203 -6.01 -7.24 7.05
C GLY A 203 -6.96 -8.29 7.64
N GLU A 204 -7.18 -9.40 6.94
CA GLU A 204 -7.98 -10.52 7.46
C GLU A 204 -7.31 -11.16 8.68
N LYS A 205 -5.98 -11.40 8.62
CA LYS A 205 -5.23 -11.92 9.76
C LYS A 205 -5.17 -10.91 10.91
N SER A 206 -5.00 -9.63 10.58
CA SER A 206 -5.02 -8.56 11.59
C SER A 206 -6.36 -8.50 12.33
N TYR A 207 -7.48 -8.72 11.62
CA TYR A 207 -8.79 -8.84 12.25
C TYR A 207 -8.94 -10.13 13.05
N GLU A 208 -8.48 -11.28 12.52
CA GLU A 208 -8.56 -12.60 13.17
C GLU A 208 -7.95 -12.62 14.58
N ILE A 209 -6.80 -11.93 14.76
CA ILE A 209 -6.04 -11.95 16.03
C ILE A 209 -6.53 -10.95 17.07
N LEU A 210 -7.51 -10.09 16.77
CA LEU A 210 -8.09 -9.17 17.74
C LEU A 210 -8.86 -9.91 18.83
N SER A 211 -8.96 -9.32 20.03
CA SER A 211 -9.90 -9.77 21.05
C SER A 211 -11.36 -9.62 20.58
N ASP A 212 -12.28 -10.30 21.24
CA ASP A 212 -13.71 -10.23 20.87
C ASP A 212 -14.25 -8.80 21.04
N GLU A 213 -13.81 -8.05 22.05
CA GLU A 213 -14.18 -6.65 22.24
C GLU A 213 -13.63 -5.77 21.14
N ALA A 214 -12.37 -5.98 20.72
CA ALA A 214 -11.76 -5.23 19.64
C ALA A 214 -12.38 -5.57 18.28
N LYS A 215 -12.78 -6.83 18.07
CA LYS A 215 -13.54 -7.24 16.88
C LYS A 215 -14.91 -6.56 16.80
N GLU A 216 -15.65 -6.52 17.91
CA GLU A 216 -16.97 -5.85 17.94
C GLU A 216 -16.81 -4.35 17.73
N PHE A 217 -15.80 -3.72 18.36
CA PHE A 217 -15.47 -2.31 18.11
C PHE A 217 -15.15 -2.07 16.63
N ALA A 218 -14.29 -2.87 16.02
CA ALA A 218 -13.87 -2.72 14.63
C ALA A 218 -15.03 -2.95 13.64
N ARG A 219 -15.96 -3.87 13.94
CA ARG A 219 -17.12 -4.13 13.08
C ARG A 219 -18.14 -3.00 13.08
N THR A 220 -18.25 -2.26 14.17
CA THR A 220 -19.33 -1.29 14.39
C THR A 220 -18.89 0.17 14.27
N THR A 221 -17.58 0.40 14.12
CA THR A 221 -16.99 1.75 14.02
C THR A 221 -16.64 2.08 12.57
N LYS A 222 -16.79 3.37 12.22
CA LYS A 222 -16.31 3.92 10.94
C LYS A 222 -15.18 4.91 11.18
N VAL A 223 -14.26 5.00 10.24
CA VAL A 223 -13.20 6.01 10.20
C VAL A 223 -13.57 7.12 9.22
N GLU A 224 -13.35 8.37 9.64
CA GLU A 224 -13.38 9.55 8.78
C GLU A 224 -11.94 9.95 8.48
N TYR A 225 -11.60 10.10 7.22
CA TYR A 225 -10.29 10.56 6.79
C TYR A 225 -10.24 12.09 6.74
N ALA A 226 -9.04 12.64 6.96
CA ALA A 226 -8.83 14.07 6.85
C ALA A 226 -9.06 14.56 5.42
N PRO A 227 -9.61 15.79 5.21
CA PRO A 227 -9.65 16.38 3.89
C PRO A 227 -8.22 16.59 3.36
N HIS A 228 -7.99 16.30 2.07
CA HIS A 228 -6.67 16.37 1.43
C HIS A 228 -5.56 15.73 2.28
N PRO A 229 -5.68 14.44 2.67
CA PRO A 229 -4.89 13.87 3.77
C PRO A 229 -3.38 13.97 3.55
N TYR A 230 -2.91 13.86 2.31
CA TYR A 230 -1.48 13.94 1.98
C TYR A 230 -0.91 15.36 2.01
N ILE A 231 -1.77 16.38 1.98
CA ILE A 231 -1.40 17.78 2.23
C ILE A 231 -1.52 18.04 3.73
N TRP A 232 -2.62 17.65 4.34
CA TRP A 232 -2.89 17.78 5.76
C TRP A 232 -1.72 17.25 6.63
N MET A 233 -1.24 16.03 6.36
CA MET A 233 -0.17 15.40 7.11
C MET A 233 1.26 15.76 6.64
N SER A 234 1.42 16.71 5.72
CA SER A 234 2.73 16.95 5.05
C SER A 234 3.85 17.38 5.98
N LYS A 235 3.53 18.01 7.10
CA LYS A 235 4.49 18.43 8.15
C LYS A 235 4.56 17.44 9.33
N ALA A 236 3.60 16.54 9.43
CA ALA A 236 3.53 15.57 10.51
C ALA A 236 4.66 14.52 10.42
N LYS A 237 4.96 13.88 11.55
CA LYS A 237 6.05 12.89 11.66
C LYS A 237 5.52 11.53 12.07
N SER A 238 6.03 10.50 11.41
CA SER A 238 5.65 9.11 11.66
C SER A 238 6.24 8.56 12.94
N LEU A 239 5.52 7.62 13.54
CA LEU A 239 6.01 6.72 14.58
C LEU A 239 7.16 5.84 14.02
N PRO A 240 8.05 5.30 14.89
CA PRO A 240 9.17 4.47 14.43
C PRO A 240 8.74 3.25 13.61
N THR A 241 7.59 2.66 13.92
CA THR A 241 7.02 1.52 13.19
C THR A 241 6.44 1.88 11.82
N GLY A 242 6.34 3.16 11.46
CA GLY A 242 5.63 3.59 10.26
C GLY A 242 4.11 3.45 10.34
N LEU A 243 3.57 3.05 11.49
CA LEU A 243 2.15 2.79 11.71
C LEU A 243 1.47 3.99 12.39
N GLY A 244 1.23 5.04 11.61
CA GLY A 244 0.61 6.27 12.10
C GLY A 244 1.59 7.40 12.43
N LEU A 245 1.07 8.45 13.00
CA LEU A 245 1.77 9.71 13.22
C LEU A 245 1.84 10.06 14.71
N PHE A 246 2.85 10.80 15.10
CA PHE A 246 2.87 11.49 16.39
C PHE A 246 1.77 12.56 16.44
N SER A 247 1.18 12.76 17.63
CA SER A 247 0.17 13.80 17.88
C SER A 247 0.85 15.06 18.45
N ASP A 248 1.61 15.73 17.58
CA ASP A 248 2.40 16.93 17.90
C ASP A 248 1.76 18.20 17.33
N ASP A 249 0.54 18.12 16.82
CA ASP A 249 -0.20 19.21 16.19
C ASP A 249 0.59 19.86 15.00
N LEU A 250 1.32 19.03 14.25
CA LEU A 250 2.09 19.46 13.09
C LEU A 250 1.31 19.39 11.78
N GLU A 251 0.10 18.88 11.80
CA GLU A 251 -0.78 18.85 10.64
C GLU A 251 -1.16 20.27 10.22
N LEU A 252 -1.35 20.44 8.91
CA LEU A 252 -1.80 21.74 8.41
C LEU A 252 -3.22 22.03 8.90
N PRO A 253 -3.48 23.25 9.42
CA PRO A 253 -4.85 23.66 9.74
C PRO A 253 -5.69 23.71 8.47
N GLU A 254 -7.00 23.54 8.60
CA GLU A 254 -7.94 23.50 7.45
C GLU A 254 -7.85 24.77 6.59
N SER A 255 -7.55 25.92 7.19
CA SER A 255 -7.34 27.20 6.48
C SER A 255 -6.13 27.20 5.52
N GLU A 256 -5.18 26.28 5.66
CA GLU A 256 -4.02 26.11 4.78
C GLU A 256 -4.22 24.99 3.75
N LEU A 257 -5.31 24.24 3.84
CA LEU A 257 -5.65 23.20 2.85
C LEU A 257 -6.29 23.85 1.60
N PRO A 258 -6.27 23.14 0.45
CA PRO A 258 -7.14 23.50 -0.66
C PRO A 258 -8.60 23.52 -0.22
N GLU A 259 -9.47 24.13 -1.05
CA GLU A 259 -10.92 24.17 -0.77
C GLU A 259 -11.45 22.78 -0.37
N VAL A 260 -12.11 22.73 0.78
CA VAL A 260 -12.68 21.50 1.35
C VAL A 260 -14.17 21.43 1.03
N ALA A 261 -14.55 20.38 0.30
CA ALA A 261 -15.96 20.04 0.09
C ALA A 261 -16.34 18.88 1.03
N GLU A 262 -17.36 19.07 1.86
CA GLU A 262 -17.83 18.02 2.78
C GLU A 262 -18.25 16.74 2.06
N SER A 263 -18.81 16.86 0.85
CA SER A 263 -19.17 15.72 -0.01
C SER A 263 -17.98 14.86 -0.44
N ASP A 264 -16.78 15.39 -0.35
CA ASP A 264 -15.54 14.71 -0.74
C ASP A 264 -14.83 14.03 0.44
N ILE A 265 -15.27 14.30 1.67
CA ILE A 265 -14.74 13.65 2.87
C ILE A 265 -15.19 12.19 2.87
N GLN A 266 -14.21 11.28 2.94
CA GLN A 266 -14.49 9.84 2.93
C GLN A 266 -14.65 9.30 4.35
N VAL A 267 -15.75 8.54 4.53
CA VAL A 267 -16.05 7.81 5.77
C VAL A 267 -16.24 6.34 5.41
N HIS A 268 -15.37 5.48 5.95
CA HIS A 268 -15.40 4.05 5.66
C HIS A 268 -15.56 3.20 6.93
N PRO A 269 -16.15 1.99 6.84
CA PRO A 269 -16.03 1.00 7.91
C PRO A 269 -14.56 0.73 8.25
N ILE A 270 -14.24 0.38 9.49
CA ILE A 270 -12.92 -0.14 9.87
C ILE A 270 -12.68 -1.52 9.25
N CYS A 271 -13.70 -2.36 9.20
CA CYS A 271 -13.62 -3.68 8.57
C CYS A 271 -14.19 -3.66 7.17
N TRP A 272 -13.42 -4.14 6.21
CA TRP A 272 -13.85 -4.29 4.82
C TRP A 272 -14.06 -5.76 4.49
N LYS A 273 -15.16 -6.05 3.80
CA LYS A 273 -15.56 -7.41 3.44
C LYS A 273 -14.91 -7.83 2.13
N ASN A 274 -14.22 -8.96 2.14
CA ASN A 274 -13.72 -9.57 0.93
C ASN A 274 -14.90 -10.07 0.08
N PRO A 275 -15.02 -9.65 -1.20
CA PRO A 275 -16.22 -9.94 -2.01
C PRO A 275 -16.36 -11.40 -2.41
N VAL A 276 -15.29 -12.20 -2.32
CA VAL A 276 -15.28 -13.62 -2.71
C VAL A 276 -15.33 -14.55 -1.50
N THR A 277 -14.48 -14.30 -0.49
CA THR A 277 -14.40 -15.15 0.70
C THR A 277 -15.40 -14.77 1.79
N GLY A 278 -15.91 -13.54 1.77
CA GLY A 278 -16.75 -12.99 2.83
C GLY A 278 -15.99 -12.63 4.12
N ASN A 279 -14.67 -12.88 4.18
CA ASN A 279 -13.86 -12.56 5.33
C ASN A 279 -13.76 -11.05 5.55
N LEU A 280 -13.60 -10.63 6.81
CA LEU A 280 -13.41 -9.24 7.19
C LEU A 280 -11.92 -8.94 7.31
N ALA A 281 -11.49 -7.86 6.69
CA ALA A 281 -10.16 -7.31 6.80
C ALA A 281 -10.17 -6.04 7.66
N LEU A 282 -9.29 -5.95 8.65
CA LEU A 282 -9.03 -4.70 9.37
C LEU A 282 -8.26 -3.76 8.44
N GLN A 283 -8.94 -2.71 7.94
CA GLN A 283 -8.43 -1.92 6.82
C GLN A 283 -8.58 -0.43 7.09
N ILE A 284 -7.51 0.17 7.60
CA ILE A 284 -7.43 1.58 7.95
C ILE A 284 -6.12 2.15 7.39
N HIS A 285 -6.17 3.36 6.82
CA HIS A 285 -4.95 4.12 6.52
C HIS A 285 -4.53 4.90 7.78
N PRO A 286 -3.56 4.42 8.60
CA PRO A 286 -3.38 4.90 9.98
C PRO A 286 -2.94 6.36 10.07
N SER A 287 -2.23 6.87 9.04
CA SER A 287 -1.75 8.25 9.04
C SER A 287 -2.80 9.28 8.59
N ALA A 288 -3.87 8.84 7.94
CA ALA A 288 -4.86 9.73 7.33
C ALA A 288 -6.16 9.87 8.15
N VAL A 289 -6.33 9.06 9.19
CA VAL A 289 -7.53 9.06 10.03
C VAL A 289 -7.61 10.34 10.84
N ARG A 290 -8.81 10.96 10.87
CA ARG A 290 -9.11 12.16 11.65
C ARG A 290 -10.12 11.91 12.76
N LYS A 291 -11.18 11.11 12.49
CA LYS A 291 -12.24 10.84 13.48
C LYS A 291 -12.70 9.38 13.45
N LEU A 292 -13.30 8.95 14.54
CA LEU A 292 -14.01 7.68 14.63
C LEU A 292 -15.50 7.94 14.94
N HIS A 293 -16.37 7.33 14.13
CA HIS A 293 -17.83 7.36 14.32
C HIS A 293 -18.24 6.03 14.96
N LEU A 294 -18.77 6.09 16.19
CA LEU A 294 -19.13 4.92 16.97
C LEU A 294 -20.56 4.47 16.70
N ARG A 295 -20.87 3.24 17.07
CA ARG A 295 -22.18 2.61 16.87
C ARG A 295 -23.34 3.39 17.53
N ASP A 296 -23.10 3.99 18.67
CA ASP A 296 -24.10 4.77 19.45
C ASP A 296 -24.34 6.17 18.89
N GLY A 297 -23.67 6.53 17.79
CA GLY A 297 -23.75 7.84 17.14
C GLY A 297 -22.77 8.87 17.71
N SER A 298 -22.00 8.53 18.73
CA SER A 298 -20.95 9.42 19.25
C SER A 298 -19.74 9.45 18.29
N VAL A 299 -18.95 10.53 18.39
CA VAL A 299 -17.77 10.75 17.56
C VAL A 299 -16.57 11.00 18.46
N ILE A 300 -15.46 10.32 18.17
CA ILE A 300 -14.15 10.63 18.75
C ILE A 300 -13.41 11.49 17.72
N ASP A 301 -13.15 12.75 18.02
CA ASP A 301 -12.49 13.75 17.18
C ASP A 301 -11.18 14.29 17.78
N ASP A 302 -10.83 13.87 18.99
CA ASP A 302 -9.50 14.04 19.54
C ASP A 302 -8.51 13.18 18.76
N VAL A 303 -7.69 13.81 17.94
CA VAL A 303 -6.76 13.15 17.01
C VAL A 303 -5.76 12.24 17.75
N ALA A 304 -5.30 12.64 18.93
CA ALA A 304 -4.39 11.81 19.74
C ALA A 304 -5.07 10.51 20.16
N LYS A 305 -6.28 10.62 20.69
CA LYS A 305 -7.08 9.44 21.09
C LYS A 305 -7.44 8.56 19.90
N VAL A 306 -7.78 9.15 18.74
CA VAL A 306 -8.05 8.39 17.50
C VAL A 306 -6.82 7.58 17.09
N ARG A 307 -5.63 8.19 17.12
CA ARG A 307 -4.36 7.54 16.76
C ARG A 307 -4.00 6.41 17.74
N ASP A 308 -4.16 6.63 19.02
CA ASP A 308 -3.91 5.58 20.05
C ASP A 308 -4.81 4.36 19.82
N ILE A 309 -6.10 4.57 19.56
CA ILE A 309 -7.04 3.47 19.27
C ILE A 309 -6.63 2.75 17.99
N VAL A 310 -6.36 3.49 16.91
CA VAL A 310 -5.99 2.90 15.60
C VAL A 310 -4.65 2.16 15.69
N TYR A 311 -3.67 2.70 16.41
CA TYR A 311 -2.40 2.03 16.68
C TYR A 311 -2.60 0.72 17.45
N GLY A 312 -3.39 0.75 18.51
CA GLY A 312 -3.70 -0.44 19.31
C GLY A 312 -4.38 -1.55 18.51
N LEU A 313 -5.24 -1.20 17.55
CA LEU A 313 -5.88 -2.16 16.65
C LEU A 313 -4.90 -2.76 15.63
N LEU A 314 -4.03 -1.95 15.04
CA LEU A 314 -3.20 -2.34 13.90
C LEU A 314 -1.83 -2.91 14.29
N ARG A 315 -1.24 -2.47 15.43
CA ARG A 315 0.11 -2.87 15.85
C ARG A 315 0.32 -4.39 15.93
N PRO A 316 -0.62 -5.17 16.50
CA PRO A 316 -0.47 -6.64 16.52
C PRO A 316 -0.33 -7.25 15.12
N GLY A 317 -1.01 -6.67 14.13
CA GLY A 317 -1.00 -7.16 12.73
C GLY A 317 0.32 -6.96 11.99
N ILE A 318 1.20 -6.09 12.50
CA ILE A 318 2.55 -5.89 11.93
C ILE A 318 3.65 -6.58 12.73
N ALA A 319 3.33 -7.55 13.61
CA ALA A 319 4.35 -8.36 14.28
C ALA A 319 5.24 -9.07 13.23
N PRO A 320 6.56 -9.23 13.48
CA PRO A 320 7.51 -9.78 12.49
C PRO A 320 7.07 -11.09 11.86
N GLU A 321 6.44 -11.98 12.61
CA GLU A 321 5.92 -13.27 12.15
C GLU A 321 4.67 -13.18 11.25
N LEU A 322 4.07 -11.99 11.13
CA LEU A 322 2.91 -11.74 10.27
C LEU A 322 3.27 -10.93 9.01
N VAL A 323 4.46 -10.32 8.98
CA VAL A 323 4.91 -9.48 7.87
C VAL A 323 5.47 -10.36 6.76
N TYR A 324 4.92 -10.24 5.56
CA TYR A 324 5.55 -10.72 4.35
C TYR A 324 6.38 -9.61 3.72
N ALA A 325 7.68 -9.70 3.83
CA ALA A 325 8.65 -8.82 3.19
C ALA A 325 9.13 -9.49 1.89
N HIS A 326 8.69 -8.96 0.74
CA HIS A 326 9.00 -9.58 -0.56
C HIS A 326 10.44 -9.28 -0.99
N ASP A 327 11.23 -10.33 -1.18
CA ASP A 327 12.56 -10.25 -1.76
C ASP A 327 12.44 -10.17 -3.29
N TRP A 328 12.51 -8.96 -3.83
CA TRP A 328 12.28 -8.69 -5.24
C TRP A 328 13.38 -9.23 -6.15
N GLU A 329 12.97 -9.83 -7.27
CA GLU A 329 13.82 -10.08 -8.43
C GLU A 329 13.34 -9.23 -9.62
N GLU A 330 14.27 -8.86 -10.53
CA GLU A 330 13.87 -8.14 -11.75
C GLU A 330 12.90 -8.99 -12.58
N GLY A 331 11.77 -8.39 -12.96
CA GLY A 331 10.68 -9.09 -13.63
C GLY A 331 9.62 -9.69 -12.71
N ASP A 332 9.77 -9.59 -11.39
CA ASP A 332 8.68 -9.92 -10.49
C ASP A 332 7.55 -8.89 -10.65
N MET A 333 6.32 -9.36 -10.78
CA MET A 333 5.13 -8.54 -10.63
C MET A 333 4.28 -9.08 -9.48
N VAL A 334 4.00 -8.23 -8.53
CA VAL A 334 3.07 -8.50 -7.43
C VAL A 334 1.75 -7.78 -7.70
N LEU A 335 0.67 -8.54 -7.72
CA LEU A 335 -0.71 -8.05 -7.68
C LEU A 335 -1.23 -8.27 -6.26
N PHE A 336 -1.74 -7.24 -5.61
CA PHE A 336 -2.29 -7.38 -4.26
C PHE A 336 -3.68 -6.78 -4.13
N HIS A 337 -4.48 -7.40 -3.26
CA HIS A 337 -5.81 -6.94 -2.89
C HIS A 337 -5.69 -5.72 -1.99
N ASN A 338 -5.68 -4.53 -2.59
CA ASN A 338 -5.47 -3.27 -1.87
C ASN A 338 -6.52 -2.99 -0.79
N ARG A 339 -7.71 -3.61 -0.89
CA ARG A 339 -8.78 -3.54 0.12
C ARG A 339 -8.70 -4.65 1.18
N GLY A 340 -7.64 -5.47 1.16
CA GLY A 340 -7.43 -6.59 2.08
C GLY A 340 -6.06 -6.60 2.74
N VAL A 341 -5.11 -5.75 2.30
CA VAL A 341 -3.75 -5.69 2.85
C VAL A 341 -3.35 -4.25 3.17
N LEU A 342 -2.52 -4.08 4.20
CA LEU A 342 -1.68 -2.90 4.35
C LEU A 342 -0.31 -3.22 3.79
N HIS A 343 0.33 -2.21 3.19
CA HIS A 343 1.68 -2.38 2.66
C HIS A 343 2.55 -1.16 2.95
N THR A 344 3.85 -1.33 2.83
CA THR A 344 4.83 -0.27 2.99
C THR A 344 6.10 -0.60 2.23
N VAL A 345 6.83 0.42 1.81
CA VAL A 345 8.16 0.29 1.26
C VAL A 345 9.18 0.33 2.38
N CYS A 346 10.29 -0.41 2.20
CA CYS A 346 11.40 -0.47 3.15
C CYS A 346 12.71 -0.19 2.43
N GLY A 347 13.63 0.42 3.14
CA GLY A 347 15.01 0.58 2.71
C GLY A 347 15.52 2.01 2.82
N ALA A 348 16.83 2.10 3.08
CA ALA A 348 17.65 3.28 2.89
C ALA A 348 18.68 2.93 1.82
N PHE A 349 18.87 3.82 0.84
CA PHE A 349 19.65 3.55 -0.37
C PHE A 349 20.88 4.46 -0.43
N ALA A 350 22.01 3.87 -0.82
CA ALA A 350 23.14 4.66 -1.32
C ALA A 350 22.80 5.27 -2.70
N PRO A 351 23.47 6.35 -3.10
CA PRO A 351 23.16 7.06 -4.35
C PRO A 351 23.22 6.19 -5.61
N GLU A 352 24.07 5.17 -5.62
CA GLU A 352 24.26 4.22 -6.73
C GLU A 352 23.29 3.04 -6.72
N GLU A 353 22.55 2.83 -5.65
CA GLU A 353 21.59 1.74 -5.50
C GLU A 353 20.27 2.10 -6.19
N VAL A 354 20.14 1.68 -7.43
CA VAL A 354 18.96 2.00 -8.24
C VAL A 354 17.84 1.01 -7.97
N ARG A 355 16.66 1.55 -7.60
CA ARG A 355 15.39 0.85 -7.51
C ARG A 355 14.41 1.46 -8.49
N MET A 356 13.85 0.67 -9.41
CA MET A 356 12.91 1.15 -10.41
C MET A 356 11.73 0.20 -10.52
N PHE A 357 10.54 0.70 -10.24
CA PHE A 357 9.30 -0.08 -10.22
C PHE A 357 8.19 0.66 -10.98
N ARG A 358 7.35 -0.10 -11.66
CA ARG A 358 6.07 0.40 -12.18
C ARG A 358 4.96 0.08 -11.19
N GLN A 359 4.16 1.07 -10.86
CA GLN A 359 2.95 0.91 -10.05
C GLN A 359 1.73 1.24 -10.89
N CYS A 360 0.69 0.41 -10.81
CA CYS A 360 -0.62 0.71 -11.37
C CYS A 360 -1.70 0.38 -10.34
N ASN A 361 -2.57 1.34 -10.08
CA ASN A 361 -3.84 1.16 -9.39
C ASN A 361 -4.85 2.16 -9.95
N LEU A 362 -6.12 1.82 -9.89
CA LEU A 362 -7.19 2.65 -10.43
C LEU A 362 -8.18 2.99 -9.30
N ALA A 363 -8.48 4.27 -9.12
CA ALA A 363 -9.50 4.70 -8.20
C ALA A 363 -10.82 4.02 -8.55
N ASP A 364 -11.51 3.48 -7.56
CA ASP A 364 -12.82 2.88 -7.80
C ASP A 364 -13.94 3.92 -7.69
N THR A 365 -15.10 3.61 -8.19
CA THR A 365 -16.34 4.39 -8.02
C THR A 365 -17.19 3.86 -6.87
N GLU A 366 -16.94 2.62 -6.46
CA GLU A 366 -17.66 1.94 -5.39
C GLU A 366 -16.84 1.93 -4.10
N ALA A 367 -17.45 2.38 -3.00
CA ALA A 367 -16.85 2.30 -1.68
C ALA A 367 -16.63 0.84 -1.26
N PRO A 368 -15.62 0.56 -0.40
CA PRO A 368 -15.45 -0.77 0.18
C PRO A 368 -16.69 -1.21 0.96
N ALA A 369 -17.09 -2.47 0.78
CA ALA A 369 -18.19 -3.06 1.52
C ALA A 369 -17.85 -3.24 3.01
N GLY A 370 -18.77 -2.89 3.88
CA GLY A 370 -18.65 -3.11 5.32
C GLY A 370 -19.11 -4.51 5.76
N PRO A 371 -19.06 -4.80 7.07
CA PRO A 371 -19.45 -6.11 7.62
C PRO A 371 -20.89 -6.53 7.31
N ASP A 372 -21.79 -5.55 7.25
CA ASP A 372 -23.24 -5.78 7.10
C ASP A 372 -23.73 -5.62 5.63
N ALA A 373 -22.80 -5.50 4.68
CA ALA A 373 -23.10 -5.34 3.24
C ALA A 373 -23.27 -6.67 2.52
#